data_024c3bc44b4dbce8836fc311b5e1e8d8
#
_entry.id   024c3bc44b4dbce8836fc311b5e1e8d8
#
_cell.length_a   1.000
_cell.length_b   1.000
_cell.length_c   1.000
_cell.angle_alpha   90.00
_cell.angle_beta   90.00
_cell.angle_gamma   90.00
#
_symmetry.space_group_name_H-M   'P 1'
#
loop_
_entity.id
_entity.type
_entity.pdbx_description
1 polymer ?
#
loop_
_entity_poly.entity_id
_entity_poly.type
_entity_poly.pdbx_seq_one_letter_code
_entity_poly.pdbx_strand_id
1 'polypeptide(L)'
;MIIDLIHQALVAHGFFKVQDNDTTGFYVRENGTAIRFAVLHRLDELMKPGDLNATINQSAPAAFTTDPAFRKNCDLICIHHLSKLVEFKNHEEQIFEIEEDPHFYKKYVLYYSDTEVEAIKE
;
A
#
# COMPACT_ATOMS: atom_id res chain seq x y z
N MET A 1 5.93 -12.63 -7.42
CA MET A 1 4.51 -12.41 -7.08
C MET A 1 4.16 -10.93 -7.30
N ILE A 2 2.92 -10.57 -7.06
CA ILE A 2 2.44 -9.20 -7.29
C ILE A 2 3.21 -8.15 -6.47
N ILE A 3 3.60 -8.49 -5.25
CA ILE A 3 4.39 -7.59 -4.40
C ILE A 3 5.71 -7.24 -5.06
N ASP A 4 6.37 -8.21 -5.67
CA ASP A 4 7.63 -7.98 -6.36
C ASP A 4 7.46 -7.07 -7.58
N LEU A 5 6.36 -7.22 -8.31
CA LEU A 5 6.06 -6.37 -9.46
C LEU A 5 5.85 -4.92 -9.03
N ILE A 6 5.14 -4.70 -7.93
CA ILE A 6 4.90 -3.35 -7.42
C ILE A 6 6.17 -2.76 -6.85
N HIS A 7 6.97 -3.55 -6.15
CA HIS A 7 8.29 -3.11 -5.67
C HIS A 7 9.15 -2.62 -6.83
N GLN A 8 9.23 -3.39 -7.92
CA GLN A 8 9.99 -3.02 -9.10
C GLN A 8 9.47 -1.73 -9.73
N ALA A 9 8.14 -1.57 -9.77
CA ALA A 9 7.54 -0.35 -10.30
C ALA A 9 7.90 0.89 -9.46
N LEU A 10 7.87 0.76 -8.14
CA LEU A 10 8.26 1.85 -7.24
C LEU A 10 9.72 2.22 -7.43
N VAL A 11 10.61 1.24 -7.51
CA VAL A 11 12.04 1.48 -7.76
C VAL A 11 12.24 2.17 -9.11
N ALA A 12 11.52 1.73 -10.14
CA ALA A 12 11.60 2.33 -11.47
C ALA A 12 11.16 3.80 -11.48
N HIS A 13 10.27 4.19 -10.57
CA HIS A 13 9.82 5.57 -10.42
C HIS A 13 10.63 6.39 -9.41
N GLY A 14 11.78 5.90 -9.00
CA GLY A 14 12.69 6.65 -8.15
C GLY A 14 12.53 6.45 -6.65
N PHE A 15 11.62 5.58 -6.23
CA PHE A 15 11.48 5.23 -4.82
C PHE A 15 12.57 4.23 -4.42
N PHE A 16 13.01 4.32 -3.18
CA PHE A 16 13.88 3.29 -2.62
C PHE A 16 13.32 2.83 -1.27
N LYS A 17 13.53 1.55 -0.98
CA LYS A 17 13.00 0.94 0.24
C LYS A 17 13.88 1.30 1.42
N VAL A 18 13.26 1.86 2.46
CA VAL A 18 13.95 2.25 3.69
C VAL A 18 13.87 1.13 4.73
N GLN A 19 12.72 0.48 4.83
CA GLN A 19 12.48 -0.56 5.82
C GLN A 19 11.40 -1.49 5.32
N ASP A 20 11.47 -2.77 5.69
CA ASP A 20 10.35 -3.68 5.47
C ASP A 20 10.26 -4.69 6.62
N ASN A 21 9.07 -5.27 6.73
CA ASN A 21 8.81 -6.43 7.56
C ASN A 21 8.06 -7.45 6.69
N ASP A 22 7.52 -8.51 7.29
CA ASP A 22 6.87 -9.59 6.55
C ASP A 22 5.67 -9.13 5.72
N THR A 23 5.02 -8.03 6.10
CA THR A 23 3.77 -7.59 5.47
C THR A 23 3.85 -6.20 4.87
N THR A 24 4.86 -5.40 5.22
CA THR A 24 4.85 -3.96 4.90
C THR A 24 6.22 -3.48 4.47
N GLY A 25 6.29 -2.78 3.34
CA GLY A 25 7.50 -2.10 2.89
C GLY A 25 7.28 -0.58 2.91
N PHE A 26 8.29 0.14 3.38
CA PHE A 26 8.27 1.60 3.48
C PHE A 26 9.27 2.18 2.50
N TYR A 27 8.79 3.09 1.64
CA TYR A 27 9.56 3.65 0.54
C TYR A 27 9.55 5.17 0.60
N VAL A 28 10.61 5.78 0.09
CA VAL A 28 10.71 7.23 -0.02
C VAL A 28 11.33 7.60 -1.37
N ARG A 29 10.90 8.74 -1.90
CA ARG A 29 11.49 9.36 -3.08
C ARG A 29 11.73 10.82 -2.78
N GLU A 30 12.97 11.27 -3.00
CA GLU A 30 13.32 12.67 -2.88
C GLU A 30 13.56 13.25 -4.28
N ASN A 31 12.96 14.39 -4.55
CA ASN A 31 13.10 15.09 -5.82
C ASN A 31 13.22 16.58 -5.55
N GLY A 32 14.45 17.05 -5.46
CA GLY A 32 14.71 18.45 -5.05
C GLY A 32 14.27 18.68 -3.60
N THR A 33 13.34 19.59 -3.40
CA THR A 33 12.79 19.90 -2.08
C THR A 33 11.55 19.08 -1.75
N ALA A 34 11.03 18.31 -2.71
CA ALA A 34 9.82 17.54 -2.52
C ALA A 34 10.16 16.12 -2.09
N ILE A 35 9.47 15.64 -1.05
CA ILE A 35 9.61 14.27 -0.56
C ILE A 35 8.27 13.58 -0.70
N ARG A 36 8.28 12.39 -1.32
CA ARG A 36 7.10 11.54 -1.43
C ARG A 36 7.37 10.21 -0.73
N PHE A 37 6.34 9.70 -0.09
CA PHE A 37 6.41 8.41 0.61
C PHE A 37 5.47 7.42 -0.05
N ALA A 38 5.82 6.15 0.03
CA ALA A 38 4.93 5.08 -0.39
C ALA A 38 5.03 3.95 0.62
N VAL A 39 3.90 3.34 0.94
CA VAL A 39 3.84 2.17 1.80
C VAL A 39 3.15 1.06 1.02
N LEU A 40 3.82 -0.07 0.93
CA LEU A 40 3.29 -1.26 0.29
C LEU A 40 2.94 -2.27 1.37
N HIS A 41 1.65 -2.53 1.55
CA HIS A 41 1.16 -3.35 2.65
C HIS A 41 0.35 -4.54 2.12
N ARG A 42 0.71 -5.74 2.56
CA ARG A 42 -0.07 -6.93 2.25
C ARG A 42 -1.22 -7.03 3.24
N LEU A 43 -2.44 -6.94 2.74
CA LEU A 43 -3.65 -6.95 3.54
C LEU A 43 -4.31 -8.33 3.40
N ASP A 44 -4.01 -9.21 4.34
CA ASP A 44 -4.55 -10.59 4.29
C ASP A 44 -6.05 -10.60 4.54
N GLU A 45 -6.52 -9.76 5.47
CA GLU A 45 -7.94 -9.57 5.72
C GLU A 45 -8.28 -8.09 5.62
N LEU A 46 -9.44 -7.78 5.05
CA LEU A 46 -9.90 -6.40 4.98
C LEU A 46 -10.23 -5.90 6.38
N MET A 47 -9.78 -4.69 6.70
CA MET A 47 -9.96 -4.10 8.01
C MET A 47 -10.52 -2.69 7.86
N LYS A 48 -11.02 -2.13 8.95
CA LYS A 48 -11.54 -0.76 8.96
C LYS A 48 -10.40 0.24 8.74
N PRO A 49 -10.67 1.37 8.04
CA PRO A 49 -9.63 2.36 7.76
C PRO A 49 -8.90 2.87 8.99
N GLY A 50 -9.59 3.10 10.09
CA GLY A 50 -8.95 3.55 11.32
C GLY A 50 -7.94 2.56 11.88
N ASP A 51 -8.26 1.27 11.85
CA ASP A 51 -7.36 0.21 12.29
C ASP A 51 -6.18 0.07 11.34
N LEU A 52 -6.43 0.18 10.04
CA LEU A 52 -5.38 0.15 9.04
C LEU A 52 -4.39 1.30 9.23
N ASN A 53 -4.89 2.52 9.39
CA ASN A 53 -4.06 3.69 9.62
C ASN A 53 -3.18 3.52 10.87
N ALA A 54 -3.74 3.01 11.95
CA ALA A 54 -3.01 2.77 13.19
C ALA A 54 -1.91 1.71 13.00
N THR A 55 -2.23 0.63 12.30
CA THR A 55 -1.29 -0.44 12.02
C THR A 55 -0.08 0.08 11.23
N ILE A 56 -0.33 0.85 10.18
CA ILE A 56 0.75 1.41 9.36
C ILE A 56 1.59 2.39 10.17
N ASN A 57 0.95 3.28 10.92
CA ASN A 57 1.66 4.27 11.72
C ASN A 57 2.55 3.64 12.80
N GLN A 58 2.07 2.57 13.43
CA GLN A 58 2.84 1.84 14.44
C GLN A 58 4.05 1.12 13.86
N SER A 59 3.95 0.65 12.62
CA SER A 59 5.03 -0.08 11.96
C SER A 59 6.04 0.83 11.27
N ALA A 60 5.68 2.09 11.03
CA ALA A 60 6.50 3.01 10.24
C ALA A 60 7.80 3.38 10.96
N PRO A 61 8.90 3.59 10.20
CA PRO A 61 10.15 4.08 10.79
C PRO A 61 9.95 5.43 11.47
N ALA A 62 10.72 5.70 12.52
CA ALA A 62 10.66 6.98 13.22
C ALA A 62 10.91 8.16 12.29
N ALA A 63 11.81 7.99 11.30
CA ALA A 63 12.08 9.03 10.33
C ALA A 63 10.84 9.42 9.52
N PHE A 64 9.90 8.49 9.33
CA PHE A 64 8.63 8.76 8.64
C PHE A 64 7.64 9.44 9.58
N THR A 65 7.43 8.87 10.76
CA THR A 65 6.40 9.36 11.68
C THR A 65 6.70 10.74 12.24
N THR A 66 7.96 11.14 12.29
CA THR A 66 8.36 12.47 12.74
C THR A 66 8.33 13.53 11.64
N ASP A 67 8.18 13.11 10.38
CA ASP A 67 8.10 14.05 9.26
C ASP A 67 6.63 14.42 9.03
N PRO A 68 6.28 15.72 9.15
CA PRO A 68 4.90 16.16 8.95
C PRO A 68 4.39 15.91 7.53
N ALA A 69 5.28 15.74 6.55
CA ALA A 69 4.90 15.45 5.17
C ALA A 69 4.43 14.01 4.98
N PHE A 70 4.75 13.10 5.91
CA PHE A 70 4.43 11.68 5.75
C PHE A 70 2.94 11.44 5.50
N ARG A 71 2.08 12.08 6.29
CA ARG A 71 0.63 11.90 6.14
C ARG A 71 0.07 12.53 4.86
N LYS A 72 0.67 13.63 4.42
CA LYS A 72 0.18 14.40 3.27
C LYS A 72 0.69 13.87 1.94
N ASN A 73 1.90 13.34 1.93
CA ASN A 73 2.59 12.94 0.70
C ASN A 73 2.87 11.45 0.64
N CYS A 74 2.02 10.64 1.24
CA CYS A 74 2.17 9.20 1.25
C CYS A 74 1.03 8.50 0.52
N ASP A 75 1.38 7.61 -0.38
CA ASP A 75 0.45 6.69 -1.01
C ASP A 75 0.54 5.35 -0.29
N LEU A 76 -0.57 4.91 0.28
CA LEU A 76 -0.68 3.60 0.90
C LEU A 76 -1.29 2.63 -0.10
N ILE A 77 -0.48 1.69 -0.55
CA ILE A 77 -0.88 0.68 -1.53
C ILE A 77 -1.10 -0.64 -0.79
N CYS A 78 -2.36 -1.04 -0.67
CA CYS A 78 -2.72 -2.30 -0.05
C CYS A 78 -2.93 -3.36 -1.12
N ILE A 79 -2.40 -4.54 -0.91
CA ILE A 79 -2.54 -5.67 -1.81
C ILE A 79 -3.38 -6.73 -1.13
N HIS A 80 -4.52 -7.06 -1.73
CA HIS A 80 -5.45 -8.04 -1.19
C HIS A 80 -5.65 -9.18 -2.19
N HIS A 81 -5.36 -10.40 -1.75
CA HIS A 81 -5.53 -11.59 -2.58
C HIS A 81 -6.95 -12.13 -2.48
N LEU A 82 -7.56 -12.38 -3.63
CA LEU A 82 -8.86 -13.03 -3.76
C LEU A 82 -8.65 -14.41 -4.36
N SER A 83 -9.37 -15.42 -3.85
CA SER A 83 -9.33 -16.74 -4.44
C SER A 83 -9.89 -16.72 -5.86
N LYS A 84 -10.94 -15.94 -6.08
CA LYS A 84 -11.56 -15.72 -7.39
C LYS A 84 -12.00 -14.27 -7.49
N LEU A 85 -11.96 -13.71 -8.69
CA LEU A 85 -12.41 -12.33 -8.91
C LEU A 85 -13.88 -12.11 -8.55
N VAL A 86 -14.71 -13.13 -8.65
CA VAL A 86 -16.13 -13.00 -8.28
C VAL A 86 -16.30 -12.63 -6.80
N GLU A 87 -15.29 -12.91 -5.97
CA GLU A 87 -15.33 -12.55 -4.56
C GLU A 87 -15.22 -11.05 -4.33
N PHE A 88 -14.80 -10.29 -5.33
CA PHE A 88 -14.72 -8.84 -5.22
C PHE A 88 -16.04 -8.23 -4.76
N LYS A 89 -17.15 -8.69 -5.29
CA LYS A 89 -18.48 -8.17 -4.92
C LYS A 89 -18.79 -8.36 -3.44
N ASN A 90 -18.25 -9.43 -2.83
CA ASN A 90 -18.47 -9.69 -1.42
C ASN A 90 -17.66 -8.74 -0.52
N HIS A 91 -16.63 -8.11 -1.07
CA HIS A 91 -15.73 -7.23 -0.32
C HIS A 91 -15.76 -5.78 -0.82
N GLU A 92 -16.59 -5.49 -1.82
CA GLU A 92 -16.61 -4.20 -2.50
C GLU A 92 -16.78 -3.02 -1.54
N GLU A 93 -17.71 -3.11 -0.62
CA GLU A 93 -17.97 -2.03 0.35
C GLU A 93 -16.74 -1.79 1.24
N GLN A 94 -16.11 -2.87 1.69
CA GLN A 94 -14.93 -2.77 2.56
C GLN A 94 -13.74 -2.16 1.82
N ILE A 95 -13.57 -2.53 0.56
CA ILE A 95 -12.50 -1.98 -0.29
C ILE A 95 -12.72 -0.49 -0.51
N PHE A 96 -13.94 -0.10 -0.87
CA PHE A 96 -14.27 1.30 -1.10
C PHE A 96 -14.17 2.12 0.18
N GLU A 97 -14.53 1.56 1.32
CA GLU A 97 -14.39 2.23 2.61
C GLU A 97 -12.93 2.60 2.89
N ILE A 98 -11.99 1.71 2.57
CA ILE A 98 -10.57 1.98 2.71
C ILE A 98 -10.14 3.07 1.73
N GLU A 99 -10.48 2.93 0.44
CA GLU A 99 -10.02 3.86 -0.59
C GLU A 99 -10.59 5.26 -0.42
N GLU A 100 -11.78 5.38 0.14
CA GLU A 100 -12.44 6.67 0.33
C GLU A 100 -12.09 7.35 1.66
N ASP A 101 -11.37 6.66 2.56
CA ASP A 101 -11.00 7.25 3.84
C ASP A 101 -10.06 8.44 3.65
N PRO A 102 -10.46 9.65 4.10
CA PRO A 102 -9.65 10.85 3.90
C PRO A 102 -8.56 11.05 4.95
N HIS A 103 -8.50 10.21 5.98
CA HIS A 103 -7.57 10.38 7.09
C HIS A 103 -6.20 9.77 6.78
N PHE A 104 -5.14 10.47 7.14
CA PHE A 104 -3.75 10.06 6.96
C PHE A 104 -3.36 9.97 5.50
N TYR A 105 -3.16 8.78 4.97
CA TYR A 105 -2.57 8.51 3.67
C TYR A 105 -3.61 8.43 2.58
N LYS A 106 -3.22 8.73 1.35
CA LYS A 106 -4.04 8.40 0.20
C LYS A 106 -3.95 6.89 0.00
N LYS A 107 -5.09 6.22 -0.07
CA LYS A 107 -5.15 4.76 -0.03
C LYS A 107 -5.60 4.18 -1.36
N TYR A 108 -4.95 3.11 -1.76
CA TYR A 108 -5.28 2.32 -2.94
C TYR A 108 -5.35 0.85 -2.51
N VAL A 109 -6.36 0.15 -2.95
CA VAL A 109 -6.47 -1.29 -2.70
C VAL A 109 -6.39 -2.02 -4.04
N LEU A 110 -5.31 -2.77 -4.23
CA LEU A 110 -5.13 -3.63 -5.38
C LEU A 110 -5.55 -5.03 -4.98
N TYR A 111 -6.57 -5.55 -5.62
CA TYR A 111 -7.04 -6.90 -5.41
C TYR A 111 -6.71 -7.74 -6.64
N TYR A 112 -6.39 -9.00 -6.43
CA TYR A 112 -5.97 -9.86 -7.51
C TYR A 112 -6.31 -11.32 -7.22
N SER A 113 -6.44 -12.13 -8.27
CA SER A 113 -6.49 -13.58 -8.18
C SER A 113 -5.20 -14.17 -8.77
N ASP A 114 -4.94 -15.44 -8.52
CA ASP A 114 -3.75 -16.10 -9.07
C ASP A 114 -3.72 -16.06 -10.59
N THR A 115 -4.88 -16.15 -11.23
CA THR A 115 -4.99 -16.06 -12.69
C THR A 115 -4.54 -14.69 -13.21
N GLU A 116 -4.91 -13.62 -12.52
CA GLU A 116 -4.49 -12.26 -12.90
C GLU A 116 -3.00 -12.03 -12.73
N VAL A 117 -2.40 -12.61 -11.71
CA VAL A 117 -0.95 -12.48 -11.51
C VAL A 117 -0.20 -13.06 -12.69
N GLU A 118 -0.63 -14.20 -13.20
CA GLU A 118 -0.01 -14.80 -14.38
C GLU A 118 -0.18 -13.92 -15.61
N ALA A 119 -1.36 -13.33 -15.81
CA ALA A 119 -1.61 -12.42 -16.91
C ALA A 119 -0.73 -11.17 -16.85
N ILE A 120 -0.50 -10.63 -15.67
CA ILE A 120 0.35 -9.46 -15.47
C ILE A 120 1.81 -9.77 -15.80
N LYS A 121 2.26 -10.99 -15.54
CA LYS A 121 3.65 -11.39 -15.83
C LYS A 121 3.93 -11.54 -17.33
N GLU A 122 2.93 -11.81 -18.11
CA GLU A 122 3.08 -11.91 -19.55
C GLU A 122 3.18 -10.52 -20.20
#